data_3bdde27d069ad8f72ea557802c558e66
#
_entry.id   3bdde27d069ad8f72ea557802c558e66
#
_cell.length_a   1.000
_cell.length_b   1.000
_cell.length_c   1.000
_cell.angle_alpha   90.00
_cell.angle_beta   90.00
_cell.angle_gamma   90.00
#
_symmetry.space_group_name_H-M   'P 1'
#
loop_
_entity.id
_entity.type
_entity.pdbx_description
1 polymer ?
#
loop_
_entity_poly.entity_id
_entity_poly.type
_entity_poly.pdbx_seq_one_letter_code
_entity_poly.pdbx_strand_id
1 'polypeptide(L)'
;RQWTPPGCTHLFVAMSCSRGDNFRREIWQEYKAQRDKLVIEEGLQDRLKYAKELMFEDEFHCKYVPTLEADDLMGIASSSNTAVAVTLDKDLLSCPGWHYRPQYSYKGKGGVKVTKEAELIFQPEWKADLMFHMQWIMGDMTDNYPGIYRMGPKKSERLLVNTHPKNWNLACLAAYEKAEYDEKYAVSMARVARILRTGEWTKEGG
;
A
#
# COMPACT_ATOMS: atom_id res chain seq x y z
N ARG A 1 6.07 -16.71 16.36
CA ARG A 1 4.71 -16.63 16.99
C ARG A 1 4.23 -15.19 17.17
N GLN A 2 5.15 -14.22 17.26
CA GLN A 2 4.80 -12.78 17.44
C GLN A 2 4.07 -12.18 16.22
N TRP A 3 4.25 -12.74 15.03
CA TRP A 3 3.74 -12.25 13.76
C TRP A 3 2.54 -13.05 13.22
N THR A 4 2.09 -14.06 13.96
CA THR A 4 0.97 -14.90 13.54
C THR A 4 -0.27 -14.53 14.33
N PRO A 5 -1.33 -14.01 13.69
CA PRO A 5 -2.58 -13.72 14.38
C PRO A 5 -3.25 -15.01 14.87
N PRO A 6 -4.04 -14.92 15.95
CA PRO A 6 -4.75 -16.09 16.48
C PRO A 6 -5.64 -16.74 15.41
N GLY A 7 -5.64 -18.07 15.36
CA GLY A 7 -6.49 -18.85 14.45
C GLY A 7 -5.94 -19.02 13.03
N CYS A 8 -4.82 -18.38 12.68
CA CYS A 8 -4.17 -18.62 11.39
C CYS A 8 -3.36 -19.92 11.39
N THR A 9 -3.58 -20.75 10.40
CA THR A 9 -2.96 -22.08 10.25
C THR A 9 -1.84 -22.09 9.20
N HIS A 10 -1.85 -21.13 8.27
CA HIS A 10 -0.88 -21.01 7.19
C HIS A 10 -0.30 -19.61 7.15
N LEU A 11 0.96 -19.52 6.79
CA LEU A 11 1.68 -18.26 6.57
C LEU A 11 2.12 -18.19 5.10
N PHE A 12 1.79 -17.07 4.46
CA PHE A 12 2.31 -16.74 3.12
C PHE A 12 3.15 -15.47 3.22
N VAL A 13 4.27 -15.46 2.52
CA VAL A 13 5.14 -14.29 2.43
C VAL A 13 4.90 -13.62 1.07
N ALA A 14 4.42 -12.39 1.09
CA ALA A 14 4.30 -11.57 -0.11
C ALA A 14 5.65 -10.92 -0.44
N MET A 15 6.07 -11.05 -1.69
CA MET A 15 7.36 -10.53 -2.17
C MET A 15 7.10 -9.45 -3.23
N SER A 16 7.73 -8.29 -3.07
CA SER A 16 7.67 -7.23 -4.09
C SER A 16 8.47 -7.60 -5.33
N CYS A 17 7.96 -7.19 -6.50
CA CYS A 17 8.70 -7.19 -7.76
C CYS A 17 9.97 -6.34 -7.66
N SER A 18 10.81 -6.42 -8.69
CA SER A 18 11.91 -5.47 -8.82
C SER A 18 11.36 -4.06 -9.04
N ARG A 19 12.15 -3.04 -8.66
CA ARG A 19 11.71 -1.65 -8.84
C ARG A 19 11.45 -1.28 -10.30
N GLY A 20 12.23 -1.87 -11.22
CA GLY A 20 12.11 -1.63 -12.66
C GLY A 20 10.85 -2.22 -13.27
N ASP A 21 10.34 -3.31 -12.69
CA ASP A 21 9.22 -4.08 -13.23
C ASP A 21 7.86 -3.63 -12.64
N ASN A 22 7.86 -2.70 -11.69
CA ASN A 22 6.64 -2.24 -11.02
C ASN A 22 5.73 -1.49 -12.00
N PHE A 23 4.50 -1.98 -12.21
CA PHE A 23 3.53 -1.39 -13.13
C PHE A 23 3.24 0.09 -12.85
N ARG A 24 3.37 0.54 -11.59
CA ARG A 24 3.17 1.95 -11.24
C ARG A 24 4.17 2.87 -11.91
N ARG A 25 5.39 2.40 -12.25
CA ARG A 25 6.38 3.18 -12.98
C ARG A 25 6.05 3.35 -14.46
N GLU A 26 5.24 2.48 -15.03
CA GLU A 26 4.71 2.67 -16.38
C GLU A 26 3.67 3.80 -16.42
N ILE A 27 2.94 3.98 -15.30
CA ILE A 27 1.92 5.02 -15.14
C ILE A 27 2.54 6.36 -14.73
N TRP A 28 3.49 6.31 -13.79
CA TRP A 28 4.17 7.45 -13.18
C TRP A 28 5.64 7.11 -12.96
N GLN A 29 6.49 7.55 -13.88
CA GLN A 29 7.93 7.20 -13.91
C GLN A 29 8.66 7.57 -12.60
N GLU A 30 8.22 8.65 -11.96
CA GLU A 30 8.81 9.15 -10.71
C GLU A 30 8.42 8.33 -9.47
N TYR A 31 7.53 7.34 -9.59
CA TYR A 31 7.11 6.51 -8.47
C TYR A 31 8.31 5.85 -7.78
N LYS A 32 8.49 6.17 -6.49
CA LYS A 32 9.61 5.70 -5.65
C LYS A 32 11.02 5.99 -6.22
N ALA A 33 11.16 6.91 -7.17
CA ALA A 33 12.44 7.19 -7.84
C ALA A 33 13.52 7.71 -6.87
N GLN A 34 13.14 8.41 -5.80
CA GLN A 34 14.10 8.84 -4.77
C GLN A 34 14.81 7.67 -4.08
N ARG A 35 14.21 6.47 -4.09
CA ARG A 35 14.80 5.25 -3.52
C ARG A 35 15.91 4.67 -4.40
N ASP A 36 15.98 5.04 -5.68
CA ASP A 36 17.02 4.57 -6.61
C ASP A 36 18.38 5.21 -6.28
N LYS A 37 18.37 6.36 -5.61
CA LYS A 37 19.56 7.09 -5.15
C LYS A 37 20.07 6.61 -3.78
N LEU A 38 19.37 5.71 -3.12
CA LEU A 38 19.83 5.17 -1.83
C LEU A 38 21.03 4.27 -2.04
N VAL A 39 22.15 4.69 -1.48
CA VAL A 39 23.33 3.85 -1.37
C VAL A 39 23.04 2.76 -0.34
N ILE A 40 22.90 1.54 -0.81
CA ILE A 40 22.74 0.38 0.05
C ILE A 40 24.15 -0.07 0.49
N GLU A 41 24.32 -0.35 1.79
CA GLU A 41 25.55 -0.88 2.33
C GLU A 41 26.08 -2.06 1.49
N GLU A 42 27.39 -2.06 1.22
CA GLU A 42 28.05 -3.10 0.45
C GLU A 42 27.73 -4.50 1.00
N GLY A 43 27.33 -5.41 0.14
CA GLY A 43 26.93 -6.77 0.49
C GLY A 43 25.51 -6.90 1.10
N LEU A 44 24.79 -5.82 1.42
CA LEU A 44 23.40 -5.94 1.87
C LEU A 44 22.48 -6.39 0.73
N GLN A 45 22.73 -5.92 -0.49
CA GLN A 45 21.94 -6.36 -1.67
C GLN A 45 22.11 -7.86 -1.90
N ASP A 46 23.34 -8.38 -1.80
CA ASP A 46 23.62 -9.79 -1.99
C ASP A 46 22.97 -10.65 -0.90
N ARG A 47 23.03 -10.17 0.36
CA ARG A 47 22.35 -10.84 1.49
C ARG A 47 20.83 -10.87 1.31
N LEU A 48 20.23 -9.77 0.84
CA LEU A 48 18.79 -9.70 0.57
C LEU A 48 18.40 -10.60 -0.62
N LYS A 49 19.24 -10.66 -1.66
CA LYS A 49 19.04 -11.55 -2.80
C LYS A 49 19.11 -13.01 -2.34
N TYR A 50 20.15 -13.38 -1.60
CA TYR A 50 20.32 -14.72 -1.04
C TYR A 50 19.16 -15.11 -0.12
N ALA A 51 18.73 -14.20 0.76
CA ALA A 51 17.57 -14.44 1.62
C ALA A 51 16.28 -14.69 0.80
N LYS A 52 16.07 -13.95 -0.30
CA LYS A 52 14.97 -14.18 -1.22
C LYS A 52 15.05 -15.55 -1.89
N GLU A 53 16.22 -15.94 -2.38
CA GLU A 53 16.45 -17.25 -3.01
C GLU A 53 16.15 -18.38 -2.02
N LEU A 54 16.64 -18.30 -0.77
CA LEU A 54 16.32 -19.27 0.28
C LEU A 54 14.82 -19.35 0.58
N MET A 55 14.11 -18.22 0.57
CA MET A 55 12.65 -18.20 0.79
C MET A 55 11.88 -18.86 -0.35
N PHE A 56 12.42 -18.86 -1.58
CA PHE A 56 11.83 -19.56 -2.71
C PHE A 56 12.16 -21.06 -2.72
N GLU A 57 13.31 -21.46 -2.21
CA GLU A 57 13.77 -22.86 -2.19
C GLU A 57 13.21 -23.66 -1.01
N ASP A 58 13.07 -23.01 0.15
CA ASP A 58 12.50 -23.65 1.35
C ASP A 58 10.97 -23.49 1.34
N GLU A 59 10.21 -24.53 1.38
CA GLU A 59 8.76 -24.71 1.56
C GLU A 59 7.94 -23.52 2.17
N PHE A 60 8.55 -22.34 2.31
CA PHE A 60 7.81 -21.11 2.59
C PHE A 60 6.88 -20.82 1.43
N HIS A 61 5.61 -20.71 1.72
CA HIS A 61 4.59 -20.35 0.74
C HIS A 61 4.77 -18.88 0.31
N CYS A 62 5.81 -18.58 -0.47
CA CYS A 62 6.05 -17.26 -1.03
C CYS A 62 5.13 -17.00 -2.21
N LYS A 63 4.59 -15.80 -2.25
CA LYS A 63 3.84 -15.29 -3.40
C LYS A 63 4.62 -14.14 -4.02
N TYR A 64 4.86 -14.26 -5.30
CA TYR A 64 5.56 -13.27 -6.11
C TYR A 64 4.86 -13.13 -7.46
N VAL A 65 4.68 -11.90 -7.89
CA VAL A 65 4.19 -11.55 -9.23
C VAL A 65 5.14 -10.49 -9.80
N PRO A 66 5.68 -10.66 -11.01
CA PRO A 66 6.75 -9.82 -11.54
C PRO A 66 6.48 -8.32 -11.57
N THR A 67 5.22 -7.89 -11.67
CA THR A 67 4.84 -6.47 -11.78
C THR A 67 4.23 -5.88 -10.52
N LEU A 68 3.96 -6.70 -9.49
CA LEU A 68 3.26 -6.30 -8.28
C LEU A 68 4.19 -6.10 -7.09
N GLU A 69 3.82 -5.16 -6.23
CA GLU A 69 4.44 -5.02 -4.91
C GLU A 69 3.83 -6.03 -3.91
N ALA A 70 4.52 -6.27 -2.81
CA ALA A 70 4.01 -7.11 -1.72
C ALA A 70 2.68 -6.59 -1.19
N ASP A 71 2.50 -5.26 -1.16
CA ASP A 71 1.28 -4.62 -0.70
C ASP A 71 0.08 -4.96 -1.58
N ASP A 72 0.28 -5.08 -2.91
CA ASP A 72 -0.77 -5.52 -3.83
C ASP A 72 -1.20 -6.96 -3.55
N LEU A 73 -0.22 -7.85 -3.35
CA LEU A 73 -0.51 -9.24 -3.03
C LEU A 73 -1.24 -9.38 -1.69
N MET A 74 -0.85 -8.60 -0.69
CA MET A 74 -1.53 -8.55 0.61
C MET A 74 -2.93 -7.95 0.49
N GLY A 75 -3.10 -6.90 -0.29
CA GLY A 75 -4.40 -6.26 -0.52
C GLY A 75 -5.38 -7.19 -1.25
N ILE A 76 -4.92 -7.91 -2.27
CA ILE A 76 -5.71 -8.94 -2.96
C ILE A 76 -6.12 -10.04 -1.97
N ALA A 77 -5.20 -10.52 -1.15
CA ALA A 77 -5.47 -11.59 -0.21
C ALA A 77 -6.43 -11.16 0.92
N SER A 78 -6.21 -9.99 1.54
CA SER A 78 -7.06 -9.52 2.64
C SER A 78 -8.48 -9.18 2.19
N SER A 79 -8.63 -8.58 1.01
CA SER A 79 -9.95 -8.19 0.48
C SER A 79 -10.82 -9.38 0.02
N SER A 80 -10.24 -10.58 -0.09
CA SER A 80 -11.01 -11.82 -0.31
C SER A 80 -11.69 -12.34 0.97
N ASN A 81 -11.41 -11.76 2.14
CA ASN A 81 -11.83 -12.23 3.47
C ASN A 81 -11.34 -13.65 3.84
N THR A 82 -10.39 -14.21 3.09
CA THR A 82 -9.82 -15.55 3.37
C THR A 82 -8.45 -15.48 4.03
N ALA A 83 -7.86 -14.29 4.11
CA ALA A 83 -6.54 -14.06 4.68
C ALA A 83 -6.53 -12.83 5.59
N VAL A 84 -5.51 -12.77 6.44
CA VAL A 84 -5.21 -11.62 7.29
C VAL A 84 -3.90 -11.01 6.79
N ALA A 85 -3.91 -9.75 6.38
CA ALA A 85 -2.69 -9.03 6.03
C ALA A 85 -1.90 -8.70 7.29
N VAL A 86 -0.66 -9.18 7.39
CA VAL A 86 0.23 -8.93 8.52
C VAL A 86 1.24 -7.85 8.14
N THR A 87 1.04 -6.63 8.62
CA THR A 87 1.87 -5.50 8.23
C THR A 87 1.86 -4.38 9.27
N LEU A 88 2.91 -3.58 9.31
CA LEU A 88 2.96 -2.31 10.02
C LEU A 88 2.58 -1.13 9.14
N ASP A 89 2.50 -1.35 7.82
CA ASP A 89 2.13 -0.30 6.88
C ASP A 89 0.64 0.05 7.04
N LYS A 90 0.38 1.32 7.28
CA LYS A 90 -0.98 1.85 7.40
C LYS A 90 -1.71 1.93 6.05
N ASP A 91 -0.96 1.99 4.95
CA ASP A 91 -1.53 2.19 3.62
C ASP A 91 -2.31 0.96 3.16
N LEU A 92 -1.98 -0.23 3.69
CA LEU A 92 -2.80 -1.45 3.55
C LEU A 92 -4.23 -1.30 4.08
N LEU A 93 -4.52 -0.33 4.97
CA LEU A 93 -5.89 -0.03 5.40
C LEU A 93 -6.75 0.63 4.30
N SER A 94 -6.18 0.92 3.13
CA SER A 94 -6.94 1.22 1.91
C SER A 94 -7.52 -0.04 1.24
N CYS A 95 -7.24 -1.23 1.78
CA CYS A 95 -7.86 -2.49 1.39
C CYS A 95 -8.82 -2.97 2.50
N PRO A 96 -10.03 -3.47 2.16
CA PRO A 96 -10.94 -4.05 3.14
C PRO A 96 -10.45 -5.42 3.63
N GLY A 97 -11.01 -5.89 4.73
CA GLY A 97 -10.71 -7.20 5.30
C GLY A 97 -9.94 -7.14 6.61
N TRP A 98 -9.31 -8.25 6.96
CA TRP A 98 -8.60 -8.38 8.22
C TRP A 98 -7.13 -7.98 8.09
N HIS A 99 -6.67 -7.15 9.02
CA HIS A 99 -5.29 -6.69 9.14
C HIS A 99 -4.77 -6.96 10.54
N TYR A 100 -3.58 -7.52 10.64
CA TYR A 100 -2.89 -7.70 11.91
C TYR A 100 -1.64 -6.82 11.94
N ARG A 101 -1.61 -5.93 12.90
CA ARG A 101 -0.45 -5.08 13.20
C ARG A 101 0.29 -5.71 14.37
N PRO A 102 1.45 -6.35 14.16
CA PRO A 102 2.20 -6.95 15.25
C PRO A 102 2.75 -5.90 16.21
N GLN A 103 3.05 -6.31 17.43
CA GLN A 103 3.71 -5.44 18.40
C GLN A 103 5.01 -4.88 17.84
N TYR A 104 5.23 -3.59 18.01
CA TYR A 104 6.46 -2.94 17.61
C TYR A 104 6.87 -1.82 18.55
N SER A 105 8.15 -1.47 18.56
CA SER A 105 8.67 -0.38 19.37
C SER A 105 9.47 0.59 18.50
N TYR A 106 9.37 1.86 18.83
CA TYR A 106 10.14 2.92 18.18
C TYR A 106 10.61 3.97 19.20
N LYS A 107 11.59 4.78 18.81
CA LYS A 107 12.02 5.93 19.61
C LYS A 107 11.10 7.12 19.31
N GLY A 108 10.34 7.53 20.31
CA GLY A 108 9.48 8.74 20.27
C GLY A 108 10.28 10.03 20.48
N LYS A 109 9.58 11.13 20.63
CA LYS A 109 10.20 12.44 20.97
C LYS A 109 10.98 12.33 22.27
N GLY A 110 12.21 12.89 22.27
CA GLY A 110 13.11 12.83 23.42
C GLY A 110 13.83 11.48 23.60
N GLY A 111 13.77 10.56 22.61
CA GLY A 111 14.45 9.27 22.69
C GLY A 111 13.76 8.22 23.55
N VAL A 112 12.57 8.51 24.07
CA VAL A 112 11.78 7.58 24.88
C VAL A 112 11.28 6.43 24.01
N LYS A 113 11.51 5.17 24.46
CA LYS A 113 10.97 3.99 23.80
C LYS A 113 9.44 3.97 23.93
N VAL A 114 8.75 3.95 22.80
CA VAL A 114 7.30 3.76 22.72
C VAL A 114 7.02 2.38 22.18
N THR A 115 6.24 1.57 22.87
CA THR A 115 5.76 0.27 22.42
C THR A 115 4.30 0.37 22.05
N LYS A 116 3.95 -0.17 20.89
CA LYS A 116 2.57 -0.35 20.43
C LYS A 116 2.26 -1.83 20.51
N GLU A 117 1.18 -2.17 21.17
CA GLU A 117 0.71 -3.54 21.28
C GLU A 117 0.19 -4.07 19.94
N ALA A 118 0.17 -5.39 19.81
CA ALA A 118 -0.40 -6.04 18.64
C ALA A 118 -1.90 -5.77 18.53
N GLU A 119 -2.37 -5.53 17.31
CA GLU A 119 -3.78 -5.18 17.07
C GLU A 119 -4.31 -5.96 15.85
N LEU A 120 -5.48 -6.57 15.99
CA LEU A 120 -6.24 -7.17 14.90
C LEU A 120 -7.37 -6.21 14.52
N ILE A 121 -7.37 -5.73 13.27
CA ILE A 121 -8.27 -4.72 12.76
C ILE A 121 -9.12 -5.32 11.65
N PHE A 122 -10.44 -5.19 11.75
CA PHE A 122 -11.32 -5.38 10.60
C PHE A 122 -11.57 -4.05 9.91
N GLN A 123 -11.14 -3.93 8.66
CA GLN A 123 -11.33 -2.74 7.84
C GLN A 123 -12.56 -2.92 6.96
N PRO A 124 -13.66 -2.22 7.22
CA PRO A 124 -14.84 -2.30 6.36
C PRO A 124 -14.58 -1.59 5.02
N GLU A 125 -15.28 -2.05 3.98
CA GLU A 125 -15.09 -1.57 2.60
C GLU A 125 -15.19 -0.04 2.48
N TRP A 126 -16.25 0.55 3.05
CA TRP A 126 -16.45 2.01 2.99
C TRP A 126 -15.28 2.81 3.59
N LYS A 127 -14.66 2.27 4.63
CA LYS A 127 -13.53 2.94 5.30
C LYS A 127 -12.24 2.75 4.51
N ALA A 128 -12.05 1.59 3.90
CA ALA A 128 -10.97 1.33 2.97
C ALA A 128 -11.07 2.23 1.74
N ASP A 129 -12.27 2.40 1.20
CA ASP A 129 -12.53 3.32 0.09
C ASP A 129 -12.27 4.77 0.46
N LEU A 130 -12.71 5.21 1.65
CA LEU A 130 -12.40 6.55 2.14
C LEU A 130 -10.89 6.79 2.17
N MET A 131 -10.11 5.84 2.72
CA MET A 131 -8.65 5.96 2.79
C MET A 131 -8.01 5.98 1.41
N PHE A 132 -8.46 5.13 0.49
CA PHE A 132 -7.99 5.16 -0.90
C PHE A 132 -8.23 6.53 -1.56
N HIS A 133 -9.44 7.06 -1.49
CA HIS A 133 -9.76 8.36 -2.10
C HIS A 133 -9.01 9.52 -1.44
N MET A 134 -8.77 9.44 -0.13
CA MET A 134 -7.90 10.41 0.55
C MET A 134 -6.47 10.34 0.00
N GLN A 135 -5.88 9.15 -0.12
CA GLN A 135 -4.53 8.97 -0.68
C GLN A 135 -4.47 9.45 -2.13
N TRP A 136 -5.48 9.14 -2.94
CA TRP A 136 -5.56 9.61 -4.32
C TRP A 136 -5.40 11.11 -4.45
N ILE A 137 -6.17 11.90 -3.69
CA ILE A 137 -6.13 13.37 -3.80
C ILE A 137 -5.00 14.02 -3.03
N MET A 138 -4.48 13.38 -1.96
CA MET A 138 -3.34 13.89 -1.20
C MET A 138 -2.00 13.60 -1.87
N GLY A 139 -1.91 12.46 -2.56
CA GLY A 139 -0.64 11.87 -2.93
C GLY A 139 0.13 11.31 -1.74
N ASP A 140 1.31 10.76 -2.02
CA ASP A 140 2.29 10.34 -1.03
C ASP A 140 3.71 10.76 -1.46
N MET A 141 4.30 11.65 -0.68
CA MET A 141 5.67 12.11 -0.92
C MET A 141 6.71 11.04 -0.65
N THR A 142 6.38 10.04 0.19
CA THR A 142 7.29 8.90 0.46
C THR A 142 7.39 7.98 -0.75
N ASP A 143 6.30 7.86 -1.51
CA ASP A 143 6.22 7.08 -2.73
C ASP A 143 6.35 7.94 -4.00
N ASN A 144 6.57 9.25 -3.80
CA ASN A 144 6.85 10.23 -4.85
C ASN A 144 5.76 10.34 -5.92
N TYR A 145 4.49 10.36 -5.49
CA TYR A 145 3.36 10.79 -6.31
C TYR A 145 2.61 11.92 -5.60
N PRO A 146 2.56 13.12 -6.20
CA PRO A 146 2.28 14.35 -5.44
C PRO A 146 0.79 14.62 -5.16
N GLY A 147 -0.15 13.97 -5.85
CA GLY A 147 -1.57 14.28 -5.71
C GLY A 147 -1.90 15.73 -6.08
N ILE A 148 -2.82 16.36 -5.35
CA ILE A 148 -3.20 17.75 -5.52
C ILE A 148 -2.36 18.64 -4.59
N TYR A 149 -1.74 19.67 -5.13
CA TYR A 149 -0.89 20.59 -4.36
C TYR A 149 -1.64 21.18 -3.15
N ARG A 150 -1.03 21.11 -1.97
CA ARG A 150 -1.60 21.57 -0.68
C ARG A 150 -2.91 20.89 -0.25
N MET A 151 -3.22 19.71 -0.80
CA MET A 151 -4.31 18.85 -0.33
C MET A 151 -3.78 17.97 0.81
N GLY A 152 -4.00 18.38 2.04
CA GLY A 152 -3.60 17.60 3.22
C GLY A 152 -4.77 16.79 3.81
N PRO A 153 -4.50 15.94 4.83
CA PRO A 153 -5.48 15.01 5.40
C PRO A 153 -6.81 15.65 5.81
N LYS A 154 -6.77 16.79 6.50
CA LYS A 154 -7.98 17.47 6.96
C LYS A 154 -8.86 17.99 5.82
N LYS A 155 -8.25 18.41 4.70
CA LYS A 155 -9.01 18.91 3.54
C LYS A 155 -9.61 17.77 2.75
N SER A 156 -8.84 16.70 2.52
CA SER A 156 -9.28 15.50 1.82
C SER A 156 -10.41 14.80 2.57
N GLU A 157 -10.25 14.59 3.87
CA GLU A 157 -11.29 14.01 4.71
C GLU A 157 -12.58 14.84 4.68
N ARG A 158 -12.49 16.15 4.85
CA ARG A 158 -13.66 17.06 4.81
C ARG A 158 -14.38 17.01 3.47
N LEU A 159 -13.65 16.93 2.36
CA LEU A 159 -14.25 16.80 1.03
C LEU A 159 -15.07 15.52 0.93
N LEU A 160 -14.47 14.41 1.32
CA LEU A 160 -15.08 13.08 1.12
C LEU A 160 -16.19 12.79 2.12
N VAL A 161 -16.05 13.17 3.40
CA VAL A 161 -17.08 12.98 4.42
C VAL A 161 -18.35 13.78 4.12
N ASN A 162 -18.22 14.94 3.47
CA ASN A 162 -19.36 15.75 3.02
C ASN A 162 -19.93 15.31 1.65
N THR A 163 -19.38 14.23 1.07
CA THR A 163 -19.82 13.68 -0.22
C THR A 163 -20.37 12.27 -0.01
N HIS A 164 -21.49 11.94 -0.66
CA HIS A 164 -22.01 10.58 -0.61
C HIS A 164 -20.98 9.59 -1.20
N PRO A 165 -20.70 8.43 -0.57
CA PRO A 165 -19.64 7.50 -1.02
C PRO A 165 -19.70 7.12 -2.50
N LYS A 166 -20.87 6.94 -3.07
CA LYS A 166 -21.07 6.65 -4.51
C LYS A 166 -20.50 7.74 -5.44
N ASN A 167 -20.29 8.95 -4.93
CA ASN A 167 -19.80 10.10 -5.69
C ASN A 167 -18.35 10.46 -5.37
N TRP A 168 -17.63 9.67 -4.57
CA TRP A 168 -16.25 9.99 -4.21
C TRP A 168 -15.32 10.10 -5.40
N ASN A 169 -15.45 9.22 -6.39
CA ASN A 169 -14.67 9.31 -7.64
C ASN A 169 -14.90 10.65 -8.34
N LEU A 170 -16.16 11.06 -8.49
CA LEU A 170 -16.52 12.35 -9.12
C LEU A 170 -16.01 13.53 -8.31
N ALA A 171 -16.09 13.46 -6.98
CA ALA A 171 -15.57 14.51 -6.10
C ALA A 171 -14.04 14.64 -6.20
N CYS A 172 -13.32 13.53 -6.33
CA CYS A 172 -11.88 13.54 -6.54
C CYS A 172 -11.53 14.17 -7.90
N LEU A 173 -12.18 13.73 -8.99
CA LEU A 173 -11.97 14.31 -10.32
C LEU A 173 -12.25 15.81 -10.34
N ALA A 174 -13.38 16.24 -9.78
CA ALA A 174 -13.71 17.67 -9.68
C ALA A 174 -12.69 18.46 -8.82
N ALA A 175 -12.09 17.83 -7.81
CA ALA A 175 -11.04 18.47 -7.03
C ALA A 175 -9.75 18.66 -7.82
N TYR A 176 -9.38 17.67 -8.68
CA TYR A 176 -8.25 17.79 -9.59
C TYR A 176 -8.50 18.87 -10.65
N GLU A 177 -9.67 18.86 -11.30
CA GLU A 177 -10.07 19.89 -12.28
C GLU A 177 -10.02 21.29 -11.68
N LYS A 178 -10.59 21.47 -10.48
CA LYS A 178 -10.53 22.76 -9.76
C LYS A 178 -9.10 23.22 -9.45
N ALA A 179 -8.18 22.29 -9.34
CA ALA A 179 -6.75 22.55 -9.11
C ALA A 179 -5.96 22.64 -10.44
N GLU A 180 -6.67 22.75 -11.58
CA GLU A 180 -6.11 22.91 -12.93
C GLU A 180 -5.29 21.70 -13.42
N TYR A 181 -5.54 20.51 -12.89
CA TYR A 181 -5.00 19.25 -13.42
C TYR A 181 -6.00 18.61 -14.38
N ASP A 182 -5.48 17.99 -15.42
CA ASP A 182 -6.31 17.23 -16.36
C ASP A 182 -6.77 15.86 -15.80
N GLU A 183 -7.77 15.29 -16.44
CA GLU A 183 -8.33 13.99 -16.05
C GLU A 183 -7.29 12.87 -16.16
N LYS A 184 -6.42 12.90 -17.16
CA LYS A 184 -5.36 11.89 -17.35
C LYS A 184 -4.42 11.85 -16.15
N TYR A 185 -4.00 13.03 -15.67
CA TYR A 185 -3.18 13.14 -14.47
C TYR A 185 -3.93 12.60 -13.24
N ALA A 186 -5.19 13.01 -13.05
CA ALA A 186 -6.00 12.58 -11.93
C ALA A 186 -6.14 11.04 -11.90
N VAL A 187 -6.45 10.42 -13.04
CA VAL A 187 -6.57 8.96 -13.18
C VAL A 187 -5.21 8.27 -12.94
N SER A 188 -4.11 8.86 -13.42
CA SER A 188 -2.77 8.32 -13.16
C SER A 188 -2.47 8.29 -11.67
N MET A 189 -2.78 9.36 -10.92
CA MET A 189 -2.62 9.40 -9.47
C MET A 189 -3.50 8.37 -8.74
N ALA A 190 -4.75 8.17 -9.21
CA ALA A 190 -5.62 7.12 -8.67
C ALA A 190 -4.99 5.73 -8.82
N ARG A 191 -4.51 5.42 -10.02
CA ARG A 191 -3.91 4.10 -10.34
C ARG A 191 -2.61 3.86 -9.56
N VAL A 192 -1.81 4.90 -9.34
CA VAL A 192 -0.58 4.80 -8.55
C VAL A 192 -0.88 4.62 -7.06
N ALA A 193 -1.88 5.33 -6.53
CA ALA A 193 -2.30 5.22 -5.13
C ALA A 193 -3.00 3.90 -4.81
N ARG A 194 -3.57 3.21 -5.83
CA ARG A 194 -4.36 2.00 -5.62
C ARG A 194 -3.49 0.83 -5.21
N ILE A 195 -3.69 0.30 -4.00
CA ILE A 195 -3.28 -1.06 -3.64
C ILE A 195 -4.37 -1.98 -4.16
N LEU A 196 -3.98 -2.99 -4.95
CA LEU A 196 -4.92 -3.87 -5.64
C LEU A 196 -5.73 -4.72 -4.67
N ARG A 197 -6.99 -4.97 -5.04
CA ARG A 197 -7.92 -5.83 -4.30
C ARG A 197 -8.31 -7.06 -5.13
N THR A 198 -8.98 -8.01 -4.52
CA THR A 198 -9.50 -9.20 -5.20
C THR A 198 -10.32 -8.81 -6.44
N GLY A 199 -9.99 -9.44 -7.57
CA GLY A 199 -10.65 -9.20 -8.86
C GLY A 199 -10.11 -8.01 -9.67
N GLU A 200 -9.16 -7.23 -9.11
CA GLU A 200 -8.58 -6.08 -9.82
C GLU A 200 -7.29 -6.43 -10.60
N TRP A 201 -6.84 -7.66 -10.51
CA TRP A 201 -5.68 -8.15 -11.24
C TRP A 201 -5.93 -9.54 -11.83
N THR A 202 -5.49 -9.75 -13.08
CA THR A 202 -5.49 -11.05 -13.76
C THR A 202 -4.09 -11.36 -14.28
N LYS A 203 -3.78 -12.64 -14.48
CA LYS A 203 -2.48 -13.08 -15.05
C LYS A 203 -2.25 -12.60 -16.48
N GLU A 204 -3.29 -12.19 -17.18
CA GLU A 204 -3.31 -11.78 -18.59
C GLU A 204 -3.10 -10.27 -18.78
N GLY A 205 -2.79 -9.57 -17.71
CA GLY A 205 -2.57 -8.13 -17.68
C GLY A 205 -3.85 -7.40 -17.26
N GLY A 206 -3.82 -6.82 -16.08
CA GLY A 206 -4.86 -5.91 -15.58
C GLY A 206 -4.73 -4.53 -16.19
#